data_d079f04d9d3ee767383d769416082a1e
#
_entry.id   d079f04d9d3ee767383d769416082a1e
#
_cell.length_a   1.000
_cell.length_b   1.000
_cell.length_c   1.000
_cell.angle_alpha   90.00
_cell.angle_beta   90.00
_cell.angle_gamma   90.00
#
_symmetry.space_group_name_H-M   'P 1'
#
loop_
_entity.id
_entity.type
_entity.pdbx_description
1 polymer ?
#
loop_
_entity_poly.entity_id
_entity_poly.type
_entity_poly.pdbx_seq_one_letter_code
_entity_poly.pdbx_strand_id
1 'polypeptide(L)'
;MGNHVVIAGGSGFLGISLAHYLAEQGISVVLLSRRAPRVQGPWQHVPWDARSLGAWTEHLEEAMGLVNLTGRSVDCIKTPDHQDEILRSRVESTRVLGAAVRKLQSPPPVWVQMSTAHIYGDPPKFSARRTPPWDMDWLRLSARPGKRNFETRCCPHCGGLYCVPAS
;
A
#
# COMPACT_ATOMS: atom_id res chain seq x y z
N MET A 1 13.78 -13.67 -10.45
CA MET A 1 13.25 -12.77 -9.40
C MET A 1 14.32 -11.76 -9.04
N GLY A 2 14.02 -10.48 -9.16
CA GLY A 2 14.95 -9.43 -8.76
C GLY A 2 15.11 -9.39 -7.24
N ASN A 3 16.24 -8.87 -6.75
CA ASN A 3 16.52 -8.71 -5.31
C ASN A 3 16.14 -7.30 -4.84
N HIS A 4 14.90 -6.85 -5.10
CA HIS A 4 14.49 -5.52 -4.70
C HIS A 4 13.03 -5.46 -4.22
N VAL A 5 12.76 -4.51 -3.36
CA VAL A 5 11.42 -4.19 -2.84
C VAL A 5 11.03 -2.78 -3.26
N VAL A 6 9.80 -2.61 -3.72
CA VAL A 6 9.24 -1.30 -4.08
C VAL A 6 8.37 -0.79 -2.94
N ILE A 7 8.66 0.43 -2.46
CA ILE A 7 7.92 1.08 -1.37
C ILE A 7 7.20 2.32 -1.92
N ALA A 8 5.91 2.22 -2.14
CA ALA A 8 5.06 3.33 -2.54
C ALA A 8 4.74 4.22 -1.32
N GLY A 9 4.92 5.53 -1.44
CA GLY A 9 4.88 6.46 -0.30
C GLY A 9 6.14 6.40 0.56
N GLY A 10 7.25 5.91 0.01
CA GLY A 10 8.48 5.61 0.71
C GLY A 10 9.25 6.79 1.29
N SER A 11 8.93 8.05 0.94
CA SER A 11 9.60 9.24 1.48
C SER A 11 9.16 9.64 2.89
N GLY A 12 8.18 8.97 3.46
CA GLY A 12 7.70 9.17 4.84
C GLY A 12 8.54 8.43 5.88
N PHE A 13 8.26 8.70 7.16
CA PHE A 13 8.99 8.10 8.30
C PHE A 13 9.07 6.58 8.22
N LEU A 14 7.91 5.91 8.07
CA LEU A 14 7.86 4.43 7.99
C LEU A 14 8.60 3.90 6.76
N GLY A 15 8.45 4.57 5.61
CA GLY A 15 9.10 4.15 4.37
C GLY A 15 10.61 4.24 4.45
N ILE A 16 11.15 5.32 5.02
CA ILE A 16 12.58 5.50 5.23
C ILE A 16 13.13 4.46 6.23
N SER A 17 12.44 4.25 7.34
CA SER A 17 12.85 3.24 8.34
C SER A 17 12.88 1.83 7.75
N LEU A 18 11.86 1.47 6.99
CA LEU A 18 11.81 0.18 6.30
C LEU A 18 12.89 0.06 5.23
N ALA A 19 13.16 1.13 4.48
CA ALA A 19 14.20 1.15 3.46
C ALA A 19 15.59 0.92 4.03
N HIS A 20 15.92 1.54 5.17
CA HIS A 20 17.18 1.27 5.88
C HIS A 20 17.26 -0.18 6.33
N TYR A 21 16.23 -0.68 6.98
CA TYR A 21 16.20 -2.07 7.46
C TYR A 21 16.41 -3.07 6.31
N LEU A 22 15.70 -2.91 5.19
CA LEU A 22 15.84 -3.81 4.04
C LEU A 22 17.23 -3.73 3.41
N ALA A 23 17.80 -2.53 3.31
CA ALA A 23 19.15 -2.34 2.79
C ALA A 23 20.21 -3.00 3.67
N GLU A 24 20.07 -2.96 5.00
CA GLU A 24 20.93 -3.69 5.94
C GLU A 24 20.86 -5.21 5.75
N GLN A 25 19.73 -5.72 5.25
CA GLN A 25 19.57 -7.12 4.88
C GLN A 25 20.07 -7.44 3.45
N GLY A 26 20.71 -6.49 2.76
CA GLY A 26 21.22 -6.67 1.40
C GLY A 26 20.14 -6.65 0.32
N ILE A 27 18.94 -6.14 0.64
CA ILE A 27 17.82 -6.02 -0.30
C ILE A 27 17.84 -4.61 -0.90
N SER A 28 17.84 -4.52 -2.22
CA SER A 28 17.73 -3.25 -2.92
C SER A 28 16.35 -2.63 -2.72
N VAL A 29 16.28 -1.30 -2.60
CA VAL A 29 15.02 -0.61 -2.35
C VAL A 29 14.75 0.46 -3.39
N VAL A 30 13.53 0.47 -3.91
CA VAL A 30 13.00 1.53 -4.78
C VAL A 30 11.89 2.26 -4.04
N LEU A 31 12.05 3.58 -3.87
CA LEU A 31 11.07 4.44 -3.22
C LEU A 31 10.25 5.20 -4.27
N LEU A 32 8.95 4.95 -4.32
CA LEU A 32 8.02 5.72 -5.13
C LEU A 32 7.41 6.84 -4.28
N SER A 33 7.63 8.08 -4.68
CA SER A 33 7.02 9.23 -3.99
C SER A 33 7.04 10.50 -4.86
N ARG A 34 6.17 11.47 -4.51
CA ARG A 34 6.06 12.76 -5.25
C ARG A 34 7.31 13.62 -5.15
N ARG A 35 8.02 13.53 -4.04
CA ARG A 35 9.25 14.29 -3.76
C ARG A 35 10.31 13.34 -3.25
N ALA A 36 11.55 13.57 -3.61
CA ALA A 36 12.67 12.83 -3.06
C ALA A 36 12.69 12.92 -1.53
N PRO A 37 13.12 11.85 -0.84
CA PRO A 37 13.36 11.91 0.59
C PRO A 37 14.32 13.04 0.96
N ARG A 38 14.11 13.65 2.12
CA ARG A 38 15.02 14.69 2.63
C ARG A 38 16.38 14.15 3.09
N VAL A 39 16.40 12.86 3.40
CA VAL A 39 17.61 12.13 3.80
C VAL A 39 18.11 11.29 2.64
N GLN A 40 19.40 11.19 2.49
CA GLN A 40 20.02 10.27 1.55
C GLN A 40 20.19 8.90 2.19
N GLY A 41 20.16 7.85 1.39
CA GLY A 41 20.31 6.49 1.86
C GLY A 41 20.44 5.49 0.71
N PRO A 42 20.60 4.21 1.03
CA PRO A 42 20.86 3.14 0.07
C PRO A 42 19.58 2.69 -0.69
N TRP A 43 18.92 3.62 -1.33
CA TRP A 43 17.71 3.39 -2.15
C TRP A 43 17.73 4.21 -3.42
N GLN A 44 17.01 3.73 -4.41
CA GLN A 44 16.68 4.50 -5.61
C GLN A 44 15.35 5.24 -5.40
N HIS A 45 15.33 6.56 -5.63
CA HIS A 45 14.09 7.32 -5.65
C HIS A 45 13.55 7.43 -7.08
N VAL A 46 12.28 7.11 -7.24
CA VAL A 46 11.55 7.23 -8.51
C VAL A 46 10.34 8.14 -8.29
N PRO A 47 10.23 9.24 -9.06
CA PRO A 47 9.09 10.14 -8.97
C PRO A 47 7.79 9.44 -9.33
N TRP A 48 6.75 9.65 -8.49
CA TRP A 48 5.44 9.06 -8.68
C TRP A 48 4.34 9.94 -8.09
N ASP A 49 3.30 10.25 -8.86
CA ASP A 49 2.18 11.10 -8.47
C ASP A 49 1.09 10.39 -7.66
N ALA A 50 1.16 9.07 -7.52
CA ALA A 50 0.18 8.19 -6.89
C ALA A 50 -1.18 8.12 -7.62
N ARG A 51 -1.24 8.51 -8.89
CA ARG A 51 -2.50 8.61 -9.66
C ARG A 51 -2.42 8.03 -11.05
N SER A 52 -1.31 8.23 -11.75
CA SER A 52 -1.15 7.81 -13.15
C SER A 52 -0.13 6.68 -13.31
N LEU A 53 -0.32 5.87 -14.34
CA LEU A 53 0.68 4.93 -14.82
C LEU A 53 1.83 5.70 -15.48
N GLY A 54 3.03 5.16 -15.42
CA GLY A 54 4.21 5.77 -16.03
C GLY A 54 5.42 4.83 -15.93
N ALA A 55 6.62 5.34 -16.22
CA ALA A 55 7.87 4.57 -16.21
C ALA A 55 8.17 3.89 -14.86
N TRP A 56 7.63 4.41 -13.76
CA TRP A 56 7.79 3.78 -12.44
C TRP A 56 7.26 2.34 -12.38
N THR A 57 6.35 1.95 -13.29
CA THR A 57 5.79 0.60 -13.33
C THR A 57 6.83 -0.47 -13.66
N GLU A 58 7.90 -0.11 -14.38
CA GLU A 58 8.99 -1.01 -14.73
C GLU A 58 9.72 -1.55 -13.49
N HIS A 59 9.75 -0.75 -12.41
CA HIS A 59 10.36 -1.17 -11.15
C HIS A 59 9.53 -2.19 -10.37
N LEU A 60 8.30 -2.46 -10.77
CA LEU A 60 7.48 -3.52 -10.18
C LEU A 60 7.74 -4.88 -10.81
N GLU A 61 8.29 -4.90 -12.03
CA GLU A 61 8.61 -6.15 -12.72
C GLU A 61 9.68 -6.90 -11.93
N GLU A 62 9.45 -8.19 -11.69
CA GLU A 62 10.34 -9.06 -10.92
C GLU A 62 10.64 -8.62 -9.47
N ALA A 63 10.02 -7.57 -8.94
CA ALA A 63 10.24 -7.15 -7.56
C ALA A 63 9.87 -8.27 -6.58
N MET A 64 10.63 -8.42 -5.48
CA MET A 64 10.33 -9.37 -4.39
C MET A 64 9.04 -9.01 -3.65
N GLY A 65 8.70 -7.72 -3.62
CA GLY A 65 7.51 -7.25 -2.93
C GLY A 65 7.17 -5.80 -3.23
N LEU A 66 5.91 -5.48 -3.06
CA LEU A 66 5.35 -4.12 -3.11
C LEU A 66 4.79 -3.76 -1.74
N VAL A 67 5.25 -2.65 -1.17
CA VAL A 67 4.75 -2.11 0.10
C VAL A 67 4.07 -0.78 -0.18
N ASN A 68 2.77 -0.67 0.04
CA ASN A 68 2.03 0.58 -0.14
C ASN A 68 1.80 1.27 1.22
N LEU A 69 2.57 2.33 1.46
CA LEU A 69 2.46 3.23 2.61
C LEU A 69 1.83 4.56 2.24
N THR A 70 1.29 4.68 1.02
CA THR A 70 0.75 5.93 0.51
C THR A 70 -0.51 6.33 1.27
N GLY A 71 -0.53 7.56 1.74
CA GLY A 71 -1.69 8.14 2.39
C GLY A 71 -1.37 9.51 2.98
N ARG A 72 -2.34 10.43 2.92
CA ARG A 72 -2.25 11.68 3.68
C ARG A 72 -2.31 11.38 5.17
N SER A 73 -1.54 12.12 5.98
CA SER A 73 -1.63 12.04 7.44
C SER A 73 -3.07 12.30 7.91
N VAL A 74 -3.51 11.51 8.87
CA VAL A 74 -4.81 11.69 9.54
C VAL A 74 -4.71 12.69 10.71
N ASP A 75 -3.49 13.09 11.07
CA ASP A 75 -3.20 14.10 12.09
C ASP A 75 -3.31 15.50 11.46
N CYS A 76 -4.55 15.92 11.26
CA CYS A 76 -4.90 17.23 10.72
C CYS A 76 -6.31 17.62 11.15
N ILE A 77 -6.63 18.91 11.09
CA ILE A 77 -8.01 19.39 11.27
C ILE A 77 -8.85 18.75 10.16
N LYS A 78 -9.91 18.04 10.56
CA LYS A 78 -10.76 17.26 9.67
C LYS A 78 -11.82 18.15 9.01
N THR A 79 -11.38 19.02 8.12
CA THR A 79 -12.30 19.71 7.19
C THR A 79 -12.82 18.71 6.15
N PRO A 80 -13.95 18.97 5.48
CA PRO A 80 -14.45 18.14 4.38
C PRO A 80 -13.36 17.87 3.32
N ASP A 81 -12.61 18.89 2.92
CA ASP A 81 -11.51 18.76 1.93
C ASP A 81 -10.40 17.82 2.42
N HIS A 82 -10.01 17.93 3.70
CA HIS A 82 -8.99 17.06 4.27
C HIS A 82 -9.48 15.61 4.39
N GLN A 83 -10.75 15.40 4.69
CA GLN A 83 -11.34 14.05 4.71
C GLN A 83 -11.34 13.43 3.31
N ASP A 84 -11.73 14.20 2.29
CA ASP A 84 -11.67 13.77 0.89
C ASP A 84 -10.23 13.42 0.46
N GLU A 85 -9.25 14.28 0.77
CA GLU A 85 -7.86 13.99 0.45
C GLU A 85 -7.31 12.76 1.19
N ILE A 86 -7.70 12.52 2.44
CA ILE A 86 -7.32 11.32 3.20
C ILE A 86 -7.83 10.08 2.49
N LEU A 87 -9.09 10.09 2.06
CA LEU A 87 -9.69 8.98 1.33
C LEU A 87 -9.06 8.80 -0.06
N ARG A 88 -9.03 9.87 -0.85
CA ARG A 88 -8.54 9.82 -2.23
C ARG A 88 -7.08 9.38 -2.32
N SER A 89 -6.21 9.89 -1.43
CA SER A 89 -4.79 9.52 -1.45
C SER A 89 -4.58 8.01 -1.30
N ARG A 90 -5.44 7.31 -0.58
CA ARG A 90 -5.38 5.86 -0.38
C ARG A 90 -6.01 5.10 -1.54
N VAL A 91 -7.21 5.52 -1.94
CA VAL A 91 -7.98 4.85 -2.99
C VAL A 91 -7.29 4.97 -4.35
N GLU A 92 -6.86 6.18 -4.72
CA GLU A 92 -6.21 6.46 -6.01
C GLU A 92 -4.88 5.72 -6.12
N SER A 93 -4.03 5.78 -5.08
CA SER A 93 -2.74 5.08 -5.07
C SER A 93 -2.91 3.55 -5.18
N THR A 94 -3.82 2.96 -4.41
CA THR A 94 -4.07 1.52 -4.47
C THR A 94 -4.63 1.10 -5.83
N ARG A 95 -5.52 1.91 -6.41
CA ARG A 95 -6.10 1.66 -7.73
C ARG A 95 -5.04 1.65 -8.84
N VAL A 96 -4.15 2.65 -8.85
CA VAL A 96 -3.11 2.75 -9.88
C VAL A 96 -2.04 1.68 -9.72
N LEU A 97 -1.65 1.34 -8.48
CA LEU A 97 -0.74 0.22 -8.21
C LEU A 97 -1.35 -1.09 -8.68
N GLY A 98 -2.63 -1.35 -8.36
CA GLY A 98 -3.33 -2.54 -8.84
C GLY A 98 -3.48 -2.59 -10.36
N ALA A 99 -3.66 -1.44 -11.03
CA ALA A 99 -3.68 -1.37 -12.48
C ALA A 99 -2.30 -1.66 -13.09
N ALA A 100 -1.22 -1.23 -12.42
CA ALA A 100 0.14 -1.54 -12.83
C ALA A 100 0.43 -3.03 -12.70
N VAL A 101 0.23 -3.59 -11.51
CA VAL A 101 0.52 -5.01 -11.20
C VAL A 101 -0.20 -5.96 -12.16
N ARG A 102 -1.44 -5.67 -12.57
CA ARG A 102 -2.18 -6.49 -13.53
C ARG A 102 -1.60 -6.51 -14.95
N LYS A 103 -0.72 -5.58 -15.28
CA LYS A 103 -0.08 -5.48 -16.61
C LYS A 103 1.29 -6.14 -16.67
N LEU A 104 1.85 -6.51 -15.52
CA LEU A 104 3.17 -7.10 -15.43
C LEU A 104 3.16 -8.56 -15.88
N GLN A 105 4.28 -9.02 -16.40
CA GLN A 105 4.51 -10.43 -16.72
C GLN A 105 4.96 -11.21 -15.49
N SER A 106 5.81 -10.59 -14.66
CA SER A 106 6.34 -11.15 -13.42
C SER A 106 6.03 -10.21 -12.23
N PRO A 107 4.76 -10.17 -11.77
CA PRO A 107 4.36 -9.27 -10.69
C PRO A 107 5.00 -9.66 -9.35
N PRO A 108 5.14 -8.69 -8.41
CA PRO A 108 5.61 -8.98 -7.07
C PRO A 108 4.77 -10.07 -6.40
N PRO A 109 5.40 -11.14 -5.85
CA PRO A 109 4.67 -12.22 -5.19
C PRO A 109 4.00 -11.79 -3.87
N VAL A 110 4.41 -10.65 -3.30
CA VAL A 110 3.86 -10.12 -2.05
C VAL A 110 3.48 -8.67 -2.23
N TRP A 111 2.27 -8.32 -1.80
CA TRP A 111 1.82 -6.94 -1.67
C TRP A 111 1.37 -6.68 -0.22
N VAL A 112 2.05 -5.73 0.43
CA VAL A 112 1.70 -5.24 1.77
C VAL A 112 0.99 -3.90 1.65
N GLN A 113 -0.22 -3.80 2.20
CA GLN A 113 -1.01 -2.57 2.20
C GLN A 113 -1.12 -1.99 3.60
N MET A 114 -0.71 -0.72 3.78
CA MET A 114 -0.91 -0.02 5.05
C MET A 114 -2.39 0.21 5.32
N SER A 115 -2.78 -0.06 6.57
CA SER A 115 -4.14 0.08 7.08
C SER A 115 -4.27 1.08 8.23
N THR A 116 -5.49 1.17 8.77
CA THR A 116 -5.81 1.94 9.97
C THR A 116 -6.57 1.10 10.99
N ALA A 117 -6.31 1.35 12.28
CA ALA A 117 -7.06 0.71 13.37
C ALA A 117 -8.53 1.16 13.43
N HIS A 118 -8.90 2.26 12.78
CA HIS A 118 -10.28 2.76 12.75
C HIS A 118 -11.28 1.79 12.11
N ILE A 119 -10.80 0.77 11.38
CA ILE A 119 -11.66 -0.30 10.87
C ILE A 119 -12.34 -1.11 11.99
N TYR A 120 -11.82 -1.05 13.20
CA TYR A 120 -12.37 -1.74 14.38
C TYR A 120 -13.36 -0.89 15.17
N GLY A 121 -13.64 0.34 14.72
CA GLY A 121 -14.55 1.27 15.39
C GLY A 121 -13.89 2.10 16.49
N ASP A 122 -14.68 2.93 17.17
CA ASP A 122 -14.19 3.79 18.24
C ASP A 122 -14.18 3.04 19.60
N PRO A 123 -13.06 3.02 20.34
CA PRO A 123 -13.08 2.60 21.72
C PRO A 123 -13.89 3.66 22.55
N PRO A 124 -14.59 3.29 23.61
CA PRO A 124 -14.63 2.01 24.31
C PRO A 124 -15.75 1.06 23.86
N LYS A 125 -16.48 1.37 22.79
CA LYS A 125 -17.68 0.62 22.37
C LYS A 125 -17.36 -0.76 21.78
N PHE A 126 -16.12 -0.98 21.33
CA PHE A 126 -15.70 -2.25 20.74
C PHE A 126 -14.38 -2.71 21.36
N SER A 127 -14.38 -3.92 21.90
CA SER A 127 -13.13 -4.63 22.09
C SER A 127 -12.61 -5.06 20.69
N ALA A 128 -11.34 -4.87 20.42
CA ALA A 128 -10.72 -5.34 19.19
C ALA A 128 -10.75 -6.87 19.12
N ARG A 129 -11.90 -7.44 18.79
CA ARG A 129 -12.05 -8.86 18.49
C ARG A 129 -11.67 -9.07 17.02
N ARG A 130 -11.16 -10.25 16.69
CA ARG A 130 -10.79 -10.65 15.31
C ARG A 130 -11.96 -10.59 14.31
N THR A 131 -13.18 -10.42 14.79
CA THR A 131 -14.38 -10.26 13.98
C THR A 131 -15.06 -8.95 14.35
N PRO A 132 -14.98 -7.91 13.52
CA PRO A 132 -15.79 -6.68 13.70
C PRO A 132 -17.28 -7.01 13.60
N PRO A 133 -18.14 -6.27 14.34
CA PRO A 133 -19.58 -6.54 14.40
C PRO A 133 -20.36 -6.13 13.14
N TRP A 134 -19.74 -5.46 12.18
CA TRP A 134 -20.36 -5.16 10.89
C TRP A 134 -19.95 -6.23 9.89
N ASP A 135 -20.96 -6.71 9.19
CA ASP A 135 -20.90 -7.85 8.27
C ASP A 135 -19.74 -7.71 7.29
N MET A 136 -18.70 -8.51 7.53
CA MET A 136 -17.51 -8.58 6.70
C MET A 136 -17.68 -9.56 5.53
N ASP A 137 -18.87 -9.67 4.97
CA ASP A 137 -19.13 -10.51 3.81
C ASP A 137 -18.21 -10.21 2.63
N TRP A 138 -17.74 -8.97 2.51
CA TRP A 138 -16.77 -8.61 1.48
C TRP A 138 -15.38 -9.21 1.71
N LEU A 139 -14.93 -9.43 2.96
CA LEU A 139 -13.70 -10.17 3.27
C LEU A 139 -13.84 -11.67 3.02
N ARG A 140 -15.01 -12.24 3.27
CA ARG A 140 -15.32 -13.64 2.96
C ARG A 140 -15.43 -13.89 1.45
N LEU A 141 -15.88 -12.89 0.70
CA LEU A 141 -15.96 -12.97 -0.78
C LEU A 141 -14.57 -12.95 -1.45
N SER A 142 -13.57 -12.29 -0.84
CA SER A 142 -12.18 -12.31 -1.33
C SER A 142 -11.43 -13.60 -0.97
N ALA A 143 -11.91 -14.36 0.01
CA ALA A 143 -11.26 -15.58 0.51
C ALA A 143 -11.85 -16.89 -0.06
N ARG A 144 -12.70 -16.86 -1.08
CA ARG A 144 -13.20 -18.10 -1.71
C ARG A 144 -12.11 -18.74 -2.55
N PRO A 145 -11.67 -19.97 -2.23
CA PRO A 145 -10.73 -20.71 -3.05
C PRO A 145 -11.43 -21.04 -4.39
N GLY A 146 -10.91 -20.54 -5.49
CA GLY A 146 -11.36 -20.95 -6.83
C GLY A 146 -11.53 -19.87 -7.88
N LYS A 147 -11.43 -18.58 -7.58
CA LYS A 147 -11.38 -17.54 -8.60
C LYS A 147 -10.21 -16.61 -8.35
N ARG A 148 -9.14 -16.85 -9.07
CA ARG A 148 -7.95 -15.99 -9.15
C ARG A 148 -8.26 -14.74 -10.00
N ASN A 149 -9.10 -13.88 -9.47
CA ASN A 149 -9.24 -12.55 -10.02
C ASN A 149 -8.78 -11.57 -8.94
N PHE A 150 -7.70 -10.84 -9.23
CA PHE A 150 -7.22 -9.71 -8.48
C PHE A 150 -8.28 -8.60 -8.55
N GLU A 151 -9.39 -8.76 -7.88
CA GLU A 151 -10.29 -7.67 -7.60
C GLU A 151 -9.80 -6.98 -6.33
N THR A 152 -8.98 -5.95 -6.50
CA THR A 152 -8.73 -4.96 -5.44
C THR A 152 -10.04 -4.26 -5.13
N ARG A 153 -10.86 -4.86 -4.28
CA ARG A 153 -12.00 -4.18 -3.70
C ARG A 153 -11.49 -3.37 -2.51
N CYS A 154 -11.10 -2.14 -2.78
CA CYS A 154 -10.84 -1.17 -1.74
C CYS A 154 -12.15 -0.90 -0.99
N CYS A 155 -12.16 -1.19 0.31
CA CYS A 155 -13.21 -0.67 1.17
C CYS A 155 -13.15 0.86 1.15
N PRO A 156 -14.24 1.59 0.88
CA PRO A 156 -14.24 3.06 0.82
C PRO A 156 -13.84 3.73 2.14
N HIS A 157 -13.84 3.00 3.25
CA HIS A 157 -13.65 3.56 4.59
C HIS A 157 -12.45 2.99 5.35
N CYS A 158 -11.71 2.06 4.76
CA CYS A 158 -10.69 1.34 5.51
C CYS A 158 -9.36 1.29 4.80
N GLY A 159 -8.30 1.67 5.50
CA GLY A 159 -6.96 1.27 5.15
C GLY A 159 -6.56 0.04 6.01
N GLY A 160 -6.56 -1.18 5.51
CA GLY A 160 -6.19 -2.42 6.22
C GLY A 160 -4.81 -2.96 5.81
N LEU A 161 -4.10 -3.63 6.70
CA LEU A 161 -2.87 -4.34 6.38
C LEU A 161 -3.27 -5.73 5.84
N TYR A 162 -3.07 -5.97 4.55
CA TYR A 162 -3.31 -7.27 3.94
C TYR A 162 -2.06 -7.73 3.19
N CYS A 163 -1.64 -8.97 3.46
CA CYS A 163 -0.78 -9.71 2.55
C CYS A 163 -1.69 -10.43 1.55
N VAL A 164 -1.63 -10.07 0.29
CA VAL A 164 -2.29 -10.82 -0.77
C VAL A 164 -1.21 -11.56 -1.53
N PRO A 165 -1.19 -12.90 -1.54
CA PRO A 165 -0.25 -13.63 -2.38
C PRO A 165 -0.60 -13.33 -3.85
N ALA A 166 0.38 -12.86 -4.58
CA ALA A 166 0.35 -12.88 -6.03
C ALA A 166 0.54 -14.35 -6.46
N SER A 167 -0.43 -14.91 -7.13
CA SER A 167 -0.38 -16.27 -7.66
C SER A 167 0.05 -16.27 -9.12
#